data_bf9ea44f578d2ac35c8573662f024a77
#
_entry.id   bf9ea44f578d2ac35c8573662f024a77
#
_cell.length_a   1.000
_cell.length_b   1.000
_cell.length_c   1.000
_cell.angle_alpha   90.00
_cell.angle_beta   90.00
_cell.angle_gamma   90.00
#
_symmetry.space_group_name_H-M   'P 1'
#
loop_
_entity.id
_entity.type
_entity.pdbx_description
1 polymer ?
#
loop_
_entity_poly.entity_id
_entity_poly.type
_entity_poly.pdbx_seq_one_letter_code
_entity_poly.pdbx_strand_id
1 'polypeptide(L)'
;MQAFLDLLPYIPPTDVALFCGLLGLFLGSFYNVCSDRYLSGESILWPPSHCTACNAKLSPLELIPLVSWLVLRGRCRHCGAVIGWRYPLMELASGFFAALVGYRFGASTACLIGLVFTGLFLVLSAIDLQAFLLPDKMTFPGAILAVPAAVYGLGHEWTETLLGGVVGVTLFWLLALYYRWRTGKDGLGFGDVKLMAVLGFLCGLAYLPMILLIAGTTALLGFAVLCVKRGGTAGVTGVMMPFGPFLCLGGWVSLVYGETLLNWWIQWLVG
;
A
#
# COMPACT_ATOMS: atom_id res chain seq x y z
N MET A 1 18.32 8.34 -27.55
CA MET A 1 18.03 7.93 -26.17
C MET A 1 18.50 9.00 -25.17
N GLN A 2 19.74 9.52 -25.28
CA GLN A 2 20.29 10.59 -24.42
C GLN A 2 19.44 11.87 -24.45
N ALA A 3 19.07 12.36 -25.65
CA ALA A 3 18.25 13.55 -25.81
C ALA A 3 16.84 13.45 -25.16
N PHE A 4 16.29 12.23 -25.02
CA PHE A 4 15.04 12.00 -24.31
C PHE A 4 15.24 12.07 -22.78
N LEU A 5 16.35 11.53 -22.27
CA LEU A 5 16.69 11.57 -20.86
C LEU A 5 16.99 13.00 -20.38
N ASP A 6 17.55 13.84 -21.27
CA ASP A 6 17.86 15.25 -20.99
C ASP A 6 16.58 16.13 -20.93
N LEU A 7 15.47 15.68 -21.52
CA LEU A 7 14.16 16.36 -21.47
C LEU A 7 13.34 16.03 -20.22
N LEU A 8 13.59 14.90 -19.55
CA LEU A 8 12.79 14.45 -18.39
C LEU A 8 12.74 15.49 -17.23
N PRO A 9 13.85 16.19 -16.89
CA PRO A 9 13.79 17.21 -15.84
C PRO A 9 12.98 18.46 -16.19
N TYR A 10 12.65 18.67 -17.46
CA TYR A 10 11.85 19.82 -17.92
C TYR A 10 10.33 19.57 -17.95
N ILE A 11 9.90 18.32 -17.66
CA ILE A 11 8.45 18.02 -17.60
C ILE A 11 7.88 18.60 -16.30
N PRO A 12 6.84 19.43 -16.36
CA PRO A 12 6.20 19.97 -15.16
C PRO A 12 5.74 18.84 -14.21
N PRO A 13 5.93 18.99 -12.90
CA PRO A 13 5.48 17.98 -11.92
C PRO A 13 3.98 17.66 -12.02
N THR A 14 3.17 18.64 -12.43
CA THR A 14 1.74 18.47 -12.67
C THR A 14 1.43 17.50 -13.79
N ASP A 15 2.22 17.51 -14.88
CA ASP A 15 2.01 16.64 -16.03
C ASP A 15 2.41 15.21 -15.71
N VAL A 16 3.52 15.06 -14.95
CA VAL A 16 3.94 13.75 -14.41
C VAL A 16 2.89 13.21 -13.44
N ALA A 17 2.35 14.05 -12.56
CA ALA A 17 1.28 13.68 -11.63
C ALA A 17 0.02 13.21 -12.37
N LEU A 18 -0.39 13.94 -13.41
CA LEU A 18 -1.56 13.57 -14.22
C LEU A 18 -1.33 12.22 -14.92
N PHE A 19 -0.17 12.04 -15.54
CA PHE A 19 0.20 10.78 -16.19
C PHE A 19 0.21 9.61 -15.22
N CYS A 20 0.90 9.78 -14.07
CA CYS A 20 0.96 8.75 -13.02
C CYS A 20 -0.41 8.46 -12.42
N GLY A 21 -1.25 9.48 -12.25
CA GLY A 21 -2.62 9.32 -11.76
C GLY A 21 -3.48 8.48 -12.72
N LEU A 22 -3.44 8.80 -14.01
CA LEU A 22 -4.15 8.03 -15.02
C LEU A 22 -3.62 6.59 -15.09
N LEU A 23 -2.31 6.40 -15.11
CA LEU A 23 -1.69 5.07 -15.06
C LEU A 23 -2.12 4.32 -13.79
N GLY A 24 -2.14 5.02 -12.64
CA GLY A 24 -2.54 4.47 -11.35
C GLY A 24 -3.99 3.97 -11.35
N LEU A 25 -4.92 4.65 -12.04
CA LEU A 25 -6.30 4.15 -12.18
C LEU A 25 -6.33 2.78 -12.86
N PHE A 26 -5.62 2.60 -13.98
CA PHE A 26 -5.54 1.32 -14.69
C PHE A 26 -4.83 0.24 -13.86
N LEU A 27 -3.74 0.61 -13.18
CA LEU A 27 -3.05 -0.30 -12.26
C LEU A 27 -3.95 -0.70 -11.09
N GLY A 28 -4.78 0.20 -10.57
CA GLY A 28 -5.74 -0.09 -9.51
C GLY A 28 -6.76 -1.16 -9.90
N SER A 29 -7.24 -1.13 -11.14
CA SER A 29 -8.09 -2.20 -11.67
C SER A 29 -7.36 -3.54 -11.70
N PHE A 30 -6.09 -3.55 -12.11
CA PHE A 30 -5.23 -4.74 -12.05
C PHE A 30 -4.95 -5.20 -10.61
N TYR A 31 -4.76 -4.29 -9.66
CA TYR A 31 -4.53 -4.62 -8.24
C TYR A 31 -5.74 -5.32 -7.61
N ASN A 32 -6.96 -4.97 -8.03
CA ASN A 32 -8.16 -5.74 -7.66
C ASN A 32 -8.04 -7.20 -8.11
N VAL A 33 -7.63 -7.42 -9.37
CA VAL A 33 -7.43 -8.79 -9.89
C VAL A 33 -6.35 -9.52 -9.10
N CYS A 34 -5.23 -8.87 -8.78
CA CYS A 34 -4.15 -9.47 -7.99
C CYS A 34 -4.64 -9.92 -6.61
N SER A 35 -5.38 -9.04 -5.89
CA SER A 35 -5.88 -9.35 -4.56
C SER A 35 -6.93 -10.47 -4.58
N ASP A 36 -7.89 -10.42 -5.50
CA ASP A 36 -8.96 -11.40 -5.60
C ASP A 36 -8.45 -12.79 -5.98
N ARG A 37 -7.57 -12.86 -6.98
CA ARG A 37 -7.01 -14.13 -7.44
C ARG A 37 -6.01 -14.73 -6.45
N TYR A 38 -5.31 -13.90 -5.70
CA TYR A 38 -4.51 -14.41 -4.59
C TYR A 38 -5.39 -15.14 -3.58
N LEU A 39 -6.54 -14.55 -3.21
CA LEU A 39 -7.46 -15.11 -2.22
C LEU A 39 -8.23 -16.32 -2.75
N SER A 40 -8.57 -16.35 -4.05
CA SER A 40 -9.24 -17.50 -4.68
C SER A 40 -8.28 -18.64 -5.06
N GLY A 41 -6.96 -18.39 -5.03
CA GLY A 41 -5.96 -19.36 -5.48
C GLY A 41 -5.83 -19.47 -7.00
N GLU A 42 -6.42 -18.53 -7.76
CA GLU A 42 -6.38 -18.52 -9.20
C GLU A 42 -5.08 -17.89 -9.76
N SER A 43 -4.76 -18.24 -11.01
CA SER A 43 -3.64 -17.61 -11.71
C SER A 43 -3.94 -16.16 -12.07
N ILE A 44 -2.98 -15.25 -11.85
CA ILE A 44 -3.09 -13.84 -12.24
C ILE A 44 -3.15 -13.67 -13.77
N LEU A 45 -2.54 -14.58 -14.52
CA LEU A 45 -2.44 -14.48 -15.99
C LEU A 45 -3.63 -15.07 -16.73
N TRP A 46 -4.27 -16.10 -16.18
CA TRP A 46 -5.35 -16.84 -16.84
C TRP A 46 -6.36 -17.39 -15.81
N PRO A 47 -7.67 -17.36 -16.10
CA PRO A 47 -8.37 -16.84 -17.28
C PRO A 47 -8.42 -15.30 -17.35
N PRO A 48 -8.90 -14.69 -18.47
CA PRO A 48 -9.11 -13.24 -18.55
C PRO A 48 -10.16 -12.78 -17.53
N SER A 49 -10.24 -11.46 -17.27
CA SER A 49 -11.18 -10.88 -16.32
C SER A 49 -12.62 -11.25 -16.66
N HIS A 50 -13.36 -11.74 -15.69
CA HIS A 50 -14.72 -12.24 -15.83
C HIS A 50 -15.58 -11.85 -14.62
N CYS A 51 -16.90 -11.89 -14.77
CA CYS A 51 -17.83 -11.68 -13.68
C CYS A 51 -17.82 -12.88 -12.73
N THR A 52 -17.63 -12.67 -11.45
CA THR A 52 -17.60 -13.73 -10.44
C THR A 52 -18.94 -14.43 -10.23
N ALA A 53 -20.06 -13.83 -10.69
CA ALA A 53 -21.41 -14.39 -10.53
C ALA A 53 -21.87 -15.21 -11.74
N CYS A 54 -21.55 -14.78 -12.98
CA CYS A 54 -22.02 -15.44 -14.19
C CYS A 54 -20.90 -15.96 -15.10
N ASN A 55 -19.63 -15.77 -14.71
CA ASN A 55 -18.44 -16.14 -15.47
C ASN A 55 -18.34 -15.53 -16.89
N ALA A 56 -19.19 -14.56 -17.23
CA ALA A 56 -19.09 -13.84 -18.50
C ALA A 56 -17.78 -13.06 -18.55
N LYS A 57 -17.04 -13.18 -19.67
CA LYS A 57 -15.81 -12.46 -19.93
C LYS A 57 -16.10 -10.96 -20.04
N LEU A 58 -15.31 -10.13 -19.36
CA LEU A 58 -15.43 -8.68 -19.44
C LEU A 58 -14.78 -8.15 -20.72
N SER A 59 -15.46 -7.23 -21.39
CA SER A 59 -14.93 -6.52 -22.55
C SER A 59 -13.93 -5.44 -22.14
N PRO A 60 -13.04 -4.97 -23.04
CA PRO A 60 -12.11 -3.87 -22.73
C PRO A 60 -12.79 -2.60 -22.21
N LEU A 61 -13.99 -2.30 -22.69
CA LEU A 61 -14.76 -1.13 -22.24
C LEU A 61 -15.28 -1.28 -20.80
N GLU A 62 -15.55 -2.52 -20.38
CA GLU A 62 -15.95 -2.83 -19.00
C GLU A 62 -14.76 -2.84 -18.02
N LEU A 63 -13.53 -2.75 -18.53
CA LEU A 63 -12.30 -2.67 -17.77
C LEU A 63 -11.77 -1.23 -17.64
N ILE A 64 -12.46 -0.21 -18.23
CA ILE A 64 -12.08 1.20 -18.06
C ILE A 64 -12.35 1.59 -16.60
N PRO A 65 -11.30 1.94 -15.83
CA PRO A 65 -11.44 2.20 -14.40
C PRO A 65 -12.44 3.31 -14.11
N LEU A 66 -13.22 3.19 -13.06
CA LEU A 66 -14.27 4.09 -12.58
C LEU A 66 -15.41 4.28 -13.59
N VAL A 67 -15.08 4.56 -14.87
CA VAL A 67 -16.07 4.88 -15.91
C VAL A 67 -17.03 3.71 -16.12
N SER A 68 -16.50 2.49 -16.28
CA SER A 68 -17.32 1.30 -16.47
C SER A 68 -18.26 1.07 -15.29
N TRP A 69 -17.75 1.22 -14.06
CA TRP A 69 -18.54 1.04 -12.85
C TRP A 69 -19.65 2.10 -12.73
N LEU A 70 -19.36 3.36 -13.04
CA LEU A 70 -20.36 4.45 -13.03
C LEU A 70 -21.43 4.26 -14.10
N VAL A 71 -21.04 3.97 -15.35
CA VAL A 71 -21.97 3.76 -16.47
C VAL A 71 -22.87 2.56 -16.22
N LEU A 72 -22.34 1.47 -15.69
CA LEU A 72 -23.07 0.26 -15.35
C LEU A 72 -23.77 0.33 -13.97
N ARG A 73 -23.68 1.49 -13.29
CA ARG A 73 -24.29 1.72 -11.96
C ARG A 73 -23.91 0.64 -10.95
N GLY A 74 -22.65 0.19 -10.98
CA GLY A 74 -22.13 -0.84 -10.10
C GLY A 74 -22.75 -2.22 -10.31
N ARG A 75 -23.16 -2.56 -11.52
CA ARG A 75 -23.80 -3.86 -11.85
C ARG A 75 -23.14 -4.51 -13.05
N CYS A 76 -23.11 -5.83 -13.05
CA CYS A 76 -22.67 -6.59 -14.21
C CYS A 76 -23.63 -6.38 -15.39
N ARG A 77 -23.08 -6.12 -16.59
CA ARG A 77 -23.85 -5.92 -17.82
C ARG A 77 -24.65 -7.17 -18.24
N HIS A 78 -24.14 -8.36 -17.92
CA HIS A 78 -24.72 -9.62 -18.37
C HIS A 78 -25.77 -10.19 -17.40
N CYS A 79 -25.52 -10.18 -16.09
CA CYS A 79 -26.40 -10.79 -15.11
C CYS A 79 -26.98 -9.81 -14.07
N GLY A 80 -26.61 -8.53 -14.10
CA GLY A 80 -27.10 -7.56 -13.13
C GLY A 80 -26.52 -7.68 -11.71
N ALA A 81 -25.64 -8.64 -11.43
CA ALA A 81 -25.02 -8.82 -10.12
C ALA A 81 -24.29 -7.55 -9.68
N VAL A 82 -24.37 -7.21 -8.40
CA VAL A 82 -23.79 -5.98 -7.83
C VAL A 82 -22.27 -6.10 -7.77
N ILE A 83 -21.57 -5.09 -8.30
CA ILE A 83 -20.12 -4.93 -8.20
C ILE A 83 -19.85 -4.04 -6.99
N GLY A 84 -19.16 -4.57 -5.98
CA GLY A 84 -18.91 -3.89 -4.71
C GLY A 84 -18.09 -2.60 -4.86
N TRP A 85 -18.28 -1.65 -3.93
CA TRP A 85 -17.56 -0.37 -3.87
C TRP A 85 -16.06 -0.49 -3.70
N ARG A 86 -15.58 -1.62 -3.26
CA ARG A 86 -14.15 -1.87 -3.08
C ARG A 86 -13.37 -1.74 -4.40
N TYR A 87 -13.97 -2.12 -5.55
CA TYR A 87 -13.33 -2.03 -6.86
C TYR A 87 -13.02 -0.60 -7.27
N PRO A 88 -14.01 0.33 -7.39
CA PRO A 88 -13.72 1.71 -7.72
C PRO A 88 -12.92 2.43 -6.63
N LEU A 89 -13.01 2.04 -5.36
CA LEU A 89 -12.20 2.61 -4.29
C LEU A 89 -10.71 2.29 -4.47
N MET A 90 -10.36 1.05 -4.83
CA MET A 90 -8.99 0.66 -5.12
C MET A 90 -8.43 1.43 -6.33
N GLU A 91 -9.24 1.60 -7.38
CA GLU A 91 -8.86 2.36 -8.58
C GLU A 91 -8.60 3.82 -8.24
N LEU A 92 -9.51 4.46 -7.49
CA LEU A 92 -9.35 5.85 -7.02
C LEU A 92 -8.11 5.99 -6.11
N ALA A 93 -7.94 5.10 -5.14
CA ALA A 93 -6.80 5.14 -4.24
C ALA A 93 -5.48 4.99 -5.02
N SER A 94 -5.41 4.04 -5.95
CA SER A 94 -4.24 3.83 -6.79
C SER A 94 -3.93 5.05 -7.65
N GLY A 95 -4.94 5.64 -8.31
CA GLY A 95 -4.78 6.88 -9.08
C GLY A 95 -4.32 8.05 -8.22
N PHE A 96 -4.93 8.24 -7.04
CA PHE A 96 -4.57 9.31 -6.12
C PHE A 96 -3.14 9.19 -5.59
N PHE A 97 -2.76 8.04 -5.06
CA PHE A 97 -1.42 7.83 -4.54
C PHE A 97 -0.35 7.87 -5.62
N ALA A 98 -0.63 7.35 -6.83
CA ALA A 98 0.27 7.44 -7.97
C ALA A 98 0.46 8.89 -8.44
N ALA A 99 -0.60 9.71 -8.46
CA ALA A 99 -0.49 11.13 -8.79
C ALA A 99 0.39 11.88 -7.79
N LEU A 100 0.24 11.61 -6.48
CA LEU A 100 1.08 12.21 -5.45
C LEU A 100 2.56 11.82 -5.58
N VAL A 101 2.84 10.55 -5.93
CA VAL A 101 4.21 10.08 -6.22
C VAL A 101 4.78 10.81 -7.43
N GLY A 102 4.02 10.91 -8.53
CA GLY A 102 4.42 11.65 -9.73
C GLY A 102 4.68 13.13 -9.47
N TYR A 103 3.82 13.77 -8.66
CA TYR A 103 3.99 15.16 -8.26
C TYR A 103 5.25 15.39 -7.42
N ARG A 104 5.52 14.48 -6.47
CA ARG A 104 6.65 14.61 -5.52
C ARG A 104 7.99 14.34 -6.16
N PHE A 105 8.09 13.31 -6.99
CA PHE A 105 9.36 12.83 -7.54
C PHE A 105 9.60 13.22 -9.01
N GLY A 106 8.58 13.75 -9.71
CA GLY A 106 8.70 14.05 -11.14
C GLY A 106 9.08 12.81 -11.97
N ALA A 107 9.62 13.03 -13.15
CA ALA A 107 10.07 11.96 -14.05
C ALA A 107 11.47 11.44 -13.63
N SER A 108 11.51 10.61 -12.58
CA SER A 108 12.76 10.12 -11.98
C SER A 108 12.68 8.62 -11.64
N THR A 109 13.82 8.03 -11.30
CA THR A 109 13.90 6.65 -10.77
C THR A 109 13.14 6.51 -9.44
N ALA A 110 13.17 7.53 -8.59
CA ALA A 110 12.41 7.56 -7.34
C ALA A 110 10.89 7.49 -7.60
N CYS A 111 10.39 8.11 -8.68
CA CYS A 111 8.99 8.00 -9.08
C CYS A 111 8.62 6.54 -9.42
N LEU A 112 9.44 5.84 -10.22
CA LEU A 112 9.19 4.44 -10.56
C LEU A 112 9.17 3.55 -9.32
N ILE A 113 10.12 3.74 -8.41
CA ILE A 113 10.18 3.03 -7.12
C ILE A 113 8.91 3.33 -6.31
N GLY A 114 8.55 4.60 -6.20
CA GLY A 114 7.35 5.03 -5.50
C GLY A 114 6.08 4.38 -6.06
N LEU A 115 5.94 4.28 -7.38
CA LEU A 115 4.80 3.61 -8.02
C LEU A 115 4.76 2.10 -7.73
N VAL A 116 5.91 1.42 -7.81
CA VAL A 116 6.02 -0.03 -7.53
C VAL A 116 5.62 -0.33 -6.09
N PHE A 117 6.18 0.39 -5.12
CA PHE A 117 5.85 0.18 -3.71
C PHE A 117 4.45 0.66 -3.34
N THR A 118 3.92 1.70 -4.00
CA THR A 118 2.49 2.08 -3.88
C THR A 118 1.60 0.91 -4.28
N GLY A 119 1.87 0.27 -5.40
CA GLY A 119 1.12 -0.91 -5.85
C GLY A 119 1.23 -2.07 -4.86
N LEU A 120 2.43 -2.39 -4.40
CA LEU A 120 2.66 -3.43 -3.40
C LEU A 120 1.86 -3.17 -2.12
N PHE A 121 1.91 -1.96 -1.57
CA PHE A 121 1.21 -1.58 -0.34
C PHE A 121 -0.31 -1.61 -0.50
N LEU A 122 -0.85 -1.18 -1.66
CA LEU A 122 -2.27 -1.26 -1.93
C LEU A 122 -2.77 -2.69 -2.03
N VAL A 123 -2.04 -3.58 -2.73
CA VAL A 123 -2.41 -5.00 -2.84
C VAL A 123 -2.33 -5.70 -1.49
N LEU A 124 -1.24 -5.48 -0.73
CA LEU A 124 -1.10 -6.04 0.62
C LEU A 124 -2.22 -5.56 1.54
N SER A 125 -2.54 -4.26 1.50
CA SER A 125 -3.66 -3.69 2.28
C SER A 125 -5.00 -4.30 1.90
N ALA A 126 -5.26 -4.52 0.60
CA ALA A 126 -6.50 -5.11 0.14
C ALA A 126 -6.66 -6.57 0.56
N ILE A 127 -5.57 -7.34 0.57
CA ILE A 127 -5.56 -8.73 1.02
C ILE A 127 -5.76 -8.79 2.54
N ASP A 128 -5.05 -7.94 3.29
CA ASP A 128 -5.12 -7.92 4.74
C ASP A 128 -6.52 -7.49 5.25
N LEU A 129 -7.14 -6.50 4.60
CA LEU A 129 -8.53 -6.09 4.89
C LEU A 129 -9.57 -7.18 4.65
N GLN A 130 -9.27 -8.16 3.80
CA GLN A 130 -10.21 -9.24 3.45
C GLN A 130 -9.94 -10.54 4.22
N ALA A 131 -8.67 -10.88 4.44
CA ALA A 131 -8.27 -12.19 4.93
C ALA A 131 -7.38 -12.14 6.18
N PHE A 132 -7.02 -10.96 6.68
CA PHE A 132 -6.07 -10.79 7.79
C PHE A 132 -4.74 -11.52 7.53
N LEU A 133 -4.28 -11.46 6.27
CA LEU A 133 -3.11 -12.17 5.78
C LEU A 133 -2.21 -11.25 4.96
N LEU A 134 -0.92 -11.28 5.24
CA LEU A 134 0.11 -10.64 4.43
C LEU A 134 0.93 -11.72 3.69
N PRO A 135 0.80 -11.82 2.35
CA PRO A 135 1.38 -12.92 1.57
C PRO A 135 2.90 -12.94 1.56
N ASP A 136 3.50 -14.08 1.88
CA ASP A 136 4.95 -14.29 1.80
C ASP A 136 5.49 -14.09 0.38
N LYS A 137 4.70 -14.50 -0.62
CA LYS A 137 5.03 -14.33 -2.05
C LYS A 137 5.17 -12.87 -2.49
N MET A 138 4.69 -11.92 -1.69
CA MET A 138 4.78 -10.47 -1.95
C MET A 138 5.71 -9.78 -0.96
N THR A 139 5.66 -10.14 0.32
CA THR A 139 6.47 -9.50 1.37
C THR A 139 7.95 -9.83 1.24
N PHE A 140 8.34 -11.09 0.99
CA PHE A 140 9.75 -11.44 0.81
C PHE A 140 10.39 -10.81 -0.43
N PRO A 141 9.82 -10.93 -1.64
CA PRO A 141 10.37 -10.20 -2.80
C PRO A 141 10.35 -8.69 -2.59
N GLY A 142 9.31 -8.15 -1.94
CA GLY A 142 9.24 -6.74 -1.58
C GLY A 142 10.40 -6.29 -0.70
N ALA A 143 10.76 -7.07 0.33
CA ALA A 143 11.89 -6.78 1.20
C ALA A 143 13.24 -6.87 0.45
N ILE A 144 13.41 -7.87 -0.43
CA ILE A 144 14.62 -8.02 -1.25
C ILE A 144 14.76 -6.83 -2.21
N LEU A 145 13.67 -6.41 -2.86
CA LEU A 145 13.67 -5.28 -3.79
C LEU A 145 13.81 -3.93 -3.07
N ALA A 146 13.38 -3.82 -1.82
CA ALA A 146 13.47 -2.60 -1.03
C ALA A 146 14.91 -2.13 -0.85
N VAL A 147 15.86 -3.05 -0.65
CA VAL A 147 17.28 -2.72 -0.42
C VAL A 147 17.90 -2.00 -1.63
N PRO A 148 17.94 -2.58 -2.84
CA PRO A 148 18.50 -1.88 -4.00
C PRO A 148 17.67 -0.65 -4.38
N ALA A 149 16.36 -0.64 -4.19
CA ALA A 149 15.52 0.52 -4.42
C ALA A 149 15.90 1.69 -3.51
N ALA A 150 16.11 1.45 -2.21
CA ALA A 150 16.51 2.47 -1.25
C ALA A 150 17.91 3.02 -1.58
N VAL A 151 18.89 2.13 -1.80
CA VAL A 151 20.29 2.56 -1.97
C VAL A 151 20.53 3.21 -3.33
N TYR A 152 20.15 2.52 -4.42
CA TYR A 152 20.47 2.99 -5.78
C TYR A 152 19.42 3.92 -6.38
N GLY A 153 18.20 3.88 -5.88
CA GLY A 153 17.09 4.65 -6.44
C GLY A 153 16.67 5.85 -5.60
N LEU A 154 16.73 5.74 -4.26
CA LEU A 154 16.38 6.82 -3.34
C LEU A 154 17.62 7.50 -2.75
N GLY A 155 18.82 6.93 -2.93
CA GLY A 155 20.08 7.52 -2.44
C GLY A 155 20.33 7.32 -0.94
N HIS A 156 19.69 6.33 -0.32
CA HIS A 156 19.92 6.02 1.10
C HIS A 156 21.28 5.34 1.30
N GLU A 157 21.88 5.52 2.46
CA GLU A 157 23.08 4.79 2.83
C GLU A 157 22.77 3.31 3.13
N TRP A 158 23.72 2.43 2.82
CA TRP A 158 23.59 0.98 3.10
C TRP A 158 23.31 0.69 4.58
N THR A 159 24.01 1.41 5.46
CA THR A 159 23.86 1.27 6.91
C THR A 159 22.45 1.62 7.38
N GLU A 160 21.92 2.74 6.94
CA GLU A 160 20.54 3.18 7.24
C GLU A 160 19.50 2.18 6.75
N THR A 161 19.64 1.72 5.52
CA THR A 161 18.75 0.74 4.88
C THR A 161 18.76 -0.57 5.65
N LEU A 162 19.94 -1.16 5.89
CA LEU A 162 20.04 -2.47 6.55
C LEU A 162 19.61 -2.39 8.03
N LEU A 163 20.05 -1.36 8.75
CA LEU A 163 19.64 -1.16 10.15
C LEU A 163 18.13 -0.93 10.25
N GLY A 164 17.53 -0.17 9.32
CA GLY A 164 16.09 0.05 9.29
C GLY A 164 15.31 -1.27 9.20
N GLY A 165 15.70 -2.15 8.28
CA GLY A 165 15.05 -3.46 8.13
C GLY A 165 15.27 -4.37 9.34
N VAL A 166 16.51 -4.49 9.82
CA VAL A 166 16.85 -5.36 10.95
C VAL A 166 16.15 -4.87 12.23
N VAL A 167 16.22 -3.57 12.53
CA VAL A 167 15.58 -2.99 13.72
C VAL A 167 14.06 -3.10 13.63
N GLY A 168 13.48 -2.80 12.45
CA GLY A 168 12.04 -2.93 12.23
C GLY A 168 11.52 -4.34 12.49
N VAL A 169 12.17 -5.35 11.91
CA VAL A 169 11.84 -6.77 12.13
C VAL A 169 12.02 -7.16 13.59
N THR A 170 13.16 -6.82 14.18
CA THR A 170 13.50 -7.20 15.55
C THR A 170 12.52 -6.60 16.54
N LEU A 171 12.15 -5.32 16.37
CA LEU A 171 11.20 -4.63 17.23
C LEU A 171 9.83 -5.35 17.21
N PHE A 172 9.30 -5.64 16.03
CA PHE A 172 8.00 -6.30 15.91
C PHE A 172 8.05 -7.75 16.36
N TRP A 173 9.15 -8.45 16.09
CA TRP A 173 9.35 -9.83 16.56
C TRP A 173 9.42 -9.90 18.09
N LEU A 174 10.17 -9.00 18.73
CA LEU A 174 10.25 -8.91 20.20
C LEU A 174 8.89 -8.53 20.81
N LEU A 175 8.15 -7.63 20.17
CA LEU A 175 6.81 -7.26 20.62
C LEU A 175 5.84 -8.43 20.52
N ALA A 176 5.88 -9.20 19.44
CA ALA A 176 5.08 -10.43 19.27
C ALA A 176 5.44 -11.49 20.32
N LEU A 177 6.74 -11.70 20.55
CA LEU A 177 7.24 -12.64 21.55
C LEU A 177 6.82 -12.23 22.97
N TYR A 178 6.97 -10.95 23.33
CA TYR A 178 6.55 -10.41 24.63
C TYR A 178 5.04 -10.60 24.84
N TYR A 179 4.21 -10.28 23.84
CA TYR A 179 2.76 -10.44 23.95
C TYR A 179 2.38 -11.90 24.13
N ARG A 180 2.97 -12.82 23.36
CA ARG A 180 2.75 -14.25 23.48
C ARG A 180 3.18 -14.79 24.84
N TRP A 181 4.34 -14.34 25.34
CA TRP A 181 4.82 -14.72 26.67
C TRP A 181 3.89 -14.24 27.79
N ARG A 182 3.35 -13.02 27.65
CA ARG A 182 2.48 -12.40 28.69
C ARG A 182 1.06 -12.95 28.71
N THR A 183 0.49 -13.26 27.53
CA THR A 183 -0.94 -13.59 27.38
C THR A 183 -1.20 -15.03 26.98
N GLY A 184 -0.18 -15.77 26.54
CA GLY A 184 -0.32 -17.11 25.97
C GLY A 184 -1.00 -17.16 24.60
N LYS A 185 -1.29 -15.99 24.00
CA LYS A 185 -1.99 -15.84 22.71
C LYS A 185 -1.11 -15.12 21.72
N ASP A 186 -1.28 -15.43 20.43
CA ASP A 186 -0.66 -14.67 19.35
C ASP A 186 -1.46 -13.37 19.17
N GLY A 187 -0.84 -12.22 19.53
CA GLY A 187 -1.50 -10.92 19.50
C GLY A 187 -1.07 -10.03 18.34
N LEU A 188 0.13 -10.26 17.82
CA LEU A 188 0.65 -9.56 16.64
C LEU A 188 0.79 -10.56 15.49
N GLY A 189 0.26 -10.22 14.33
CA GLY A 189 0.38 -11.05 13.13
C GLY A 189 1.83 -11.19 12.69
N PHE A 190 2.29 -12.41 12.42
CA PHE A 190 3.64 -12.62 11.88
C PHE A 190 3.82 -11.97 10.51
N GLY A 191 2.72 -11.67 9.82
CA GLY A 191 2.69 -10.88 8.60
C GLY A 191 3.21 -9.44 8.79
N ASP A 192 2.84 -8.79 9.90
CA ASP A 192 3.27 -7.42 10.21
C ASP A 192 4.78 -7.35 10.46
N VAL A 193 5.38 -8.39 11.05
CA VAL A 193 6.83 -8.50 11.22
C VAL A 193 7.54 -8.52 9.86
N LYS A 194 7.01 -9.27 8.89
CA LYS A 194 7.57 -9.35 7.53
C LYS A 194 7.35 -8.04 6.76
N LEU A 195 6.20 -7.40 6.94
CA LEU A 195 5.92 -6.09 6.35
C LEU A 195 6.90 -5.03 6.88
N MET A 196 7.24 -5.09 8.17
CA MET A 196 8.25 -4.19 8.76
C MET A 196 9.65 -4.38 8.15
N ALA A 197 9.98 -5.58 7.63
CA ALA A 197 11.19 -5.74 6.84
C ALA A 197 11.15 -4.90 5.56
N VAL A 198 10.04 -4.96 4.81
CA VAL A 198 9.85 -4.16 3.59
C VAL A 198 9.96 -2.68 3.89
N LEU A 199 9.23 -2.20 4.90
CA LEU A 199 9.16 -0.79 5.27
C LEU A 199 10.51 -0.29 5.81
N GLY A 200 11.15 -1.06 6.67
CA GLY A 200 12.44 -0.71 7.27
C GLY A 200 13.58 -0.67 6.27
N PHE A 201 13.66 -1.64 5.34
CA PHE A 201 14.64 -1.61 4.26
C PHE A 201 14.39 -0.49 3.25
N LEU A 202 13.11 -0.18 2.96
CA LEU A 202 12.78 0.84 1.97
C LEU A 202 13.00 2.25 2.51
N CYS A 203 12.54 2.52 3.72
CA CYS A 203 12.56 3.88 4.29
C CYS A 203 13.80 4.16 5.14
N GLY A 204 14.46 3.13 5.69
CA GLY A 204 15.62 3.30 6.58
C GLY A 204 15.25 3.49 8.06
N LEU A 205 16.28 3.47 8.92
CA LEU A 205 16.14 3.49 10.37
C LEU A 205 15.49 4.78 10.89
N ALA A 206 15.89 5.93 10.34
CA ALA A 206 15.42 7.24 10.79
C ALA A 206 13.90 7.42 10.68
N TYR A 207 13.25 6.73 9.75
CA TYR A 207 11.81 6.86 9.48
C TYR A 207 10.94 5.84 10.22
N LEU A 208 11.52 4.83 10.89
CA LEU A 208 10.73 3.84 11.65
C LEU A 208 9.80 4.45 12.70
N PRO A 209 10.24 5.44 13.53
CA PRO A 209 9.35 6.06 14.50
C PRO A 209 8.14 6.75 13.83
N MET A 210 8.37 7.40 12.68
CA MET A 210 7.31 8.08 11.93
C MET A 210 6.33 7.08 11.33
N ILE A 211 6.81 5.97 10.75
CA ILE A 211 5.96 4.87 10.25
C ILE A 211 5.03 4.39 11.37
N LEU A 212 5.58 4.11 12.54
CA LEU A 212 4.84 3.60 13.68
C LEU A 212 3.84 4.62 14.24
N LEU A 213 4.23 5.90 14.31
CA LEU A 213 3.36 6.97 14.76
C LEU A 213 2.14 7.11 13.82
N ILE A 214 2.37 7.16 12.52
CA ILE A 214 1.29 7.27 11.53
C ILE A 214 0.42 6.01 11.54
N ALA A 215 1.01 4.82 11.55
CA ALA A 215 0.27 3.58 11.61
C ALA A 215 -0.58 3.47 12.89
N GLY A 216 0.00 3.78 14.04
CA GLY A 216 -0.70 3.75 15.33
C GLY A 216 -1.83 4.77 15.43
N THR A 217 -1.58 6.02 15.05
CA THR A 217 -2.62 7.08 15.08
C THR A 217 -3.76 6.79 14.12
N THR A 218 -3.46 6.36 12.88
CA THR A 218 -4.50 6.01 11.90
C THR A 218 -5.28 4.76 12.29
N ALA A 219 -4.63 3.77 12.90
CA ALA A 219 -5.31 2.59 13.45
C ALA A 219 -6.23 2.95 14.61
N LEU A 220 -5.80 3.83 15.54
CA LEU A 220 -6.64 4.31 16.63
C LEU A 220 -7.85 5.10 16.12
N LEU A 221 -7.66 5.94 15.10
CA LEU A 221 -8.77 6.65 14.46
C LEU A 221 -9.75 5.66 13.77
N GLY A 222 -9.23 4.68 13.08
CA GLY A 222 -10.05 3.61 12.48
C GLY A 222 -10.85 2.85 13.52
N PHE A 223 -10.22 2.50 14.66
CA PHE A 223 -10.88 1.85 15.78
C PHE A 223 -11.96 2.75 16.42
N ALA A 224 -11.67 4.04 16.63
CA ALA A 224 -12.64 5.00 17.16
C ALA A 224 -13.88 5.12 16.25
N VAL A 225 -13.69 5.20 14.92
CA VAL A 225 -14.81 5.21 13.96
C VAL A 225 -15.63 3.93 14.05
N LEU A 226 -14.98 2.79 14.22
CA LEU A 226 -15.66 1.50 14.37
C LEU A 226 -16.49 1.44 15.67
N CYS A 227 -15.93 1.95 16.77
CA CYS A 227 -16.65 2.08 18.05
C CYS A 227 -17.92 2.93 17.92
N VAL A 228 -17.80 4.10 17.28
CA VAL A 228 -18.96 4.97 17.04
C VAL A 228 -20.05 4.28 16.22
N LYS A 229 -19.66 3.60 15.13
CA LYS A 229 -20.60 2.89 14.25
C LYS A 229 -21.31 1.72 14.95
N ARG A 230 -20.68 1.10 15.95
CA ARG A 230 -21.22 -0.08 16.65
C ARG A 230 -21.84 0.24 18.03
N GLY A 231 -22.02 1.51 18.36
CA GLY A 231 -22.69 1.93 19.58
C GLY A 231 -21.84 1.82 20.86
N GLY A 232 -20.54 1.94 20.72
CA GLY A 232 -19.60 1.99 21.85
C GLY A 232 -18.57 0.86 21.89
N THR A 233 -17.68 0.91 22.87
CA THR A 233 -16.56 -0.05 23.02
C THR A 233 -17.02 -1.49 23.29
N ALA A 234 -18.17 -1.67 23.96
CA ALA A 234 -18.75 -3.00 24.21
C ALA A 234 -19.14 -3.73 22.91
N GLY A 235 -19.55 -3.01 21.86
CA GLY A 235 -19.86 -3.58 20.56
C GLY A 235 -18.64 -3.98 19.69
N VAL A 236 -17.44 -3.68 20.16
CA VAL A 236 -16.20 -3.89 19.41
C VAL A 236 -15.26 -4.88 20.13
N THR A 237 -15.63 -5.36 21.33
CA THR A 237 -14.85 -6.37 22.05
C THR A 237 -14.75 -7.65 21.22
N GLY A 238 -13.53 -8.10 20.96
CA GLY A 238 -13.24 -9.29 20.13
C GLY A 238 -13.22 -9.05 18.62
N VAL A 239 -13.41 -7.82 18.14
CA VAL A 239 -13.27 -7.51 16.71
C VAL A 239 -11.79 -7.40 16.38
N MET A 240 -11.32 -8.27 15.50
CA MET A 240 -9.99 -8.16 14.92
C MET A 240 -9.97 -7.04 13.88
N MET A 241 -8.95 -6.19 13.92
CA MET A 241 -8.72 -5.14 12.92
C MET A 241 -7.37 -5.40 12.26
N PRO A 242 -7.31 -5.48 10.92
CA PRO A 242 -6.05 -5.67 10.24
C PRO A 242 -5.15 -4.46 10.46
N PHE A 243 -3.90 -4.67 10.84
CA PHE A 243 -2.93 -3.60 11.10
C PHE A 243 -2.08 -3.25 9.88
N GLY A 244 -1.92 -4.21 8.94
CA GLY A 244 -1.15 -4.04 7.71
C GLY A 244 -1.47 -2.80 6.89
N PRO A 245 -2.76 -2.44 6.63
CA PRO A 245 -3.11 -1.23 5.88
C PRO A 245 -2.60 0.05 6.51
N PHE A 246 -2.58 0.14 7.84
CA PHE A 246 -2.07 1.30 8.58
C PHE A 246 -0.54 1.38 8.53
N LEU A 247 0.14 0.22 8.61
CA LEU A 247 1.59 0.14 8.39
C LEU A 247 1.96 0.52 6.95
N CYS A 248 1.23 0.02 5.96
CA CYS A 248 1.41 0.39 4.55
C CYS A 248 1.24 1.89 4.33
N LEU A 249 0.22 2.51 4.97
CA LEU A 249 0.01 3.95 4.90
C LEU A 249 1.16 4.73 5.56
N GLY A 250 1.60 4.32 6.76
CA GLY A 250 2.75 4.92 7.44
C GLY A 250 4.03 4.82 6.61
N GLY A 251 4.29 3.66 6.02
CA GLY A 251 5.41 3.44 5.11
C GLY A 251 5.33 4.26 3.84
N TRP A 252 4.15 4.36 3.24
CA TRP A 252 3.93 5.17 2.05
C TRP A 252 4.16 6.67 2.33
N VAL A 253 3.60 7.20 3.41
CA VAL A 253 3.82 8.60 3.82
C VAL A 253 5.29 8.85 4.10
N SER A 254 5.98 7.93 4.76
CA SER A 254 7.42 8.03 5.02
C SER A 254 8.25 7.98 3.75
N LEU A 255 7.89 7.15 2.77
CA LEU A 255 8.53 7.06 1.48
C LEU A 255 8.42 8.39 0.69
N VAL A 256 7.22 8.99 0.66
CA VAL A 256 6.94 10.14 -0.22
C VAL A 256 7.25 11.48 0.46
N TYR A 257 6.96 11.60 1.74
CA TYR A 257 7.06 12.85 2.50
C TYR A 257 7.98 12.78 3.71
N GLY A 258 8.68 11.65 3.94
CA GLY A 258 9.47 11.40 5.13
C GLY A 258 10.52 12.47 5.39
N GLU A 259 11.29 12.83 4.38
CA GLU A 259 12.31 13.89 4.47
C GLU A 259 11.70 15.25 4.86
N THR A 260 10.58 15.62 4.22
CA THR A 260 9.88 16.88 4.50
C THR A 260 9.35 16.93 5.93
N LEU A 261 8.72 15.83 6.38
CA LEU A 261 8.15 15.73 7.73
C LEU A 261 9.23 15.68 8.82
N LEU A 262 10.33 14.95 8.56
CA LEU A 262 11.45 14.86 9.48
C LEU A 262 12.13 16.23 9.64
N ASN A 263 12.40 16.94 8.55
CA ASN A 263 12.97 18.28 8.57
C ASN A 263 12.07 19.27 9.28
N TRP A 264 10.76 19.23 9.04
CA TRP A 264 9.78 20.03 9.76
C TRP A 264 9.81 19.76 11.27
N TRP A 265 9.86 18.50 11.68
CA TRP A 265 9.92 18.11 13.10
C TRP A 265 11.21 18.55 13.77
N ILE A 266 12.35 18.37 13.12
CA ILE A 266 13.64 18.83 13.63
C ILE A 266 13.65 20.36 13.82
N GLN A 267 13.15 21.12 12.85
CA GLN A 267 13.03 22.58 12.94
C GLN A 267 12.15 23.01 14.10
N TRP A 268 11.05 22.28 14.35
CA TRP A 268 10.17 22.57 15.49
C TRP A 268 10.80 22.27 16.86
N LEU A 269 11.69 21.28 16.94
CA LEU A 269 12.39 20.91 18.17
C LEU A 269 13.58 21.84 18.49
N VAL A 270 14.24 22.37 17.48
CA VAL A 270 15.49 23.15 17.62
C VAL A 270 15.21 24.66 17.59
N GLY A 271 14.10 25.09 16.99
CA GLY A 271 13.68 26.50 16.91
C GLY A 271 12.77 26.90 18.00
#